data_521bef925eb206bf4119fa2775dddc17
#
_entry.id   521bef925eb206bf4119fa2775dddc17
#
_cell.length_a   1.000
_cell.length_b   1.000
_cell.length_c   1.000
_cell.angle_alpha   90.00
_cell.angle_beta   90.00
_cell.angle_gamma   90.00
#
_symmetry.space_group_name_H-M   'P 1'
#
loop_
_entity.id
_entity.type
_entity.pdbx_description
1 polymer ?
#
loop_
_entity_poly.entity_id
_entity_poly.type
_entity_poly.pdbx_seq_one_letter_code
_entity_poly.pdbx_strand_id
1 'polypeptide(L)'
;MQGGLKEDRATIEAPIGRAKVSDFRFCVTPAGKPAVTHWDVTERFGGEATLVSVNLETGRTHQIRVHFSSIGHPLAGDTMYGANPVLSETLGLERQWLHAVQLEFRHPRTRVWTTVTSRHPADLERALDLMRARHPRQA
;
A
#
# COMPACT_ATOMS: atom_id res chain seq x y z
N MET A 1 1.64 1.90 5.43
CA MET A 1 1.55 0.55 5.99
C MET A 1 1.80 0.57 7.49
N GLN A 2 1.31 -0.42 8.20
CA GLN A 2 1.52 -0.54 9.65
C GLN A 2 2.88 -1.17 9.97
N GLY A 3 3.44 -0.75 11.11
CA GLY A 3 4.71 -1.26 11.61
C GLY A 3 5.93 -0.57 11.02
N GLY A 4 7.10 -0.96 11.54
CA GLY A 4 8.39 -0.43 11.09
C GLY A 4 9.09 -1.42 10.16
N LEU A 5 9.58 -0.92 9.03
CA LEU A 5 10.40 -1.70 8.12
C LEU A 5 11.87 -1.47 8.43
N LYS A 6 12.67 -2.52 8.41
CA LYS A 6 14.13 -2.44 8.63
C LYS A 6 14.85 -1.89 7.40
N GLU A 7 14.40 -2.29 6.22
CA GLU A 7 15.01 -1.91 4.96
C GLU A 7 14.46 -0.55 4.49
N ASP A 8 15.29 0.19 3.73
CA ASP A 8 14.89 1.44 3.07
C ASP A 8 14.14 1.19 1.78
N ARG A 9 14.40 0.06 1.14
CA ARG A 9 13.73 -0.40 -0.09
C ARG A 9 13.78 -1.91 -0.20
N ALA A 10 12.81 -2.48 -0.89
CA ALA A 10 12.82 -3.91 -1.20
C ALA A 10 11.82 -4.24 -2.31
N THR A 11 11.80 -5.51 -2.67
CA THR A 11 10.88 -6.06 -3.66
C THR A 11 10.16 -7.25 -3.03
N ILE A 12 8.84 -7.29 -3.22
CA ILE A 12 8.04 -8.47 -2.89
C ILE A 12 7.73 -9.18 -4.20
N GLU A 13 8.23 -10.39 -4.35
CA GLU A 13 7.97 -11.25 -5.50
C GLU A 13 7.28 -12.50 -5.01
N ALA A 14 5.96 -12.55 -5.16
CA ALA A 14 5.15 -13.64 -4.64
C ALA A 14 3.86 -13.77 -5.45
N PRO A 15 3.49 -14.99 -5.89
CA PRO A 15 2.30 -15.20 -6.70
C PRO A 15 1.02 -14.98 -5.89
N ILE A 16 0.02 -14.37 -6.53
CA ILE A 16 -1.25 -14.00 -5.92
C ILE A 16 -2.41 -14.74 -6.57
N GLY A 17 -3.27 -15.31 -5.76
CA GLY A 17 -4.48 -15.98 -6.18
C GLY A 17 -5.58 -15.84 -5.16
N ARG A 18 -6.74 -16.43 -5.43
CA ARG A 18 -7.85 -16.45 -4.47
C ARG A 18 -7.53 -17.34 -3.28
N ALA A 19 -7.90 -16.88 -2.08
CA ALA A 19 -7.67 -17.62 -0.84
C ALA A 19 -8.53 -18.90 -0.80
N LYS A 20 -9.83 -18.78 -1.10
CA LYS A 20 -10.80 -19.89 -1.19
C LYS A 20 -11.92 -19.50 -2.15
N VAL A 21 -12.63 -20.51 -2.69
CA VAL A 21 -13.74 -20.29 -3.63
C VAL A 21 -14.85 -19.42 -3.04
N SER A 22 -15.11 -19.53 -1.73
CA SER A 22 -16.14 -18.76 -1.03
C SER A 22 -15.65 -17.46 -0.40
N ASP A 23 -14.36 -17.16 -0.51
CA ASP A 23 -13.75 -15.97 0.09
C ASP A 23 -13.39 -14.96 -1.01
N PHE A 24 -13.76 -13.70 -0.83
CA PHE A 24 -13.44 -12.62 -1.77
C PHE A 24 -12.01 -12.14 -1.64
N ARG A 25 -11.26 -12.61 -0.63
CA ARG A 25 -9.87 -12.21 -0.43
C ARG A 25 -8.93 -12.94 -1.37
N PHE A 26 -7.82 -12.28 -1.63
CA PHE A 26 -6.69 -12.85 -2.35
C PHE A 26 -5.55 -13.14 -1.36
N CYS A 27 -4.63 -13.99 -1.75
CA CYS A 27 -3.51 -14.36 -0.89
C CYS A 27 -2.27 -14.71 -1.72
N VAL A 28 -1.12 -14.78 -1.07
CA VAL A 28 0.08 -15.35 -1.66
C VAL A 28 -0.10 -16.88 -1.69
N THR A 29 -0.03 -17.45 -2.88
CA THR A 29 -0.18 -18.89 -3.07
C THR A 29 0.60 -19.37 -4.29
N PRO A 30 1.24 -20.56 -4.23
CA PRO A 30 1.96 -21.12 -5.39
C PRO A 30 1.07 -21.31 -6.63
N ALA A 31 -0.22 -21.49 -6.44
CA ALA A 31 -1.19 -21.63 -7.55
C ALA A 31 -1.60 -20.28 -8.17
N GLY A 32 -1.16 -19.16 -7.59
CA GLY A 32 -1.49 -17.83 -8.07
C GLY A 32 -0.70 -17.39 -9.29
N LYS A 33 -0.99 -16.18 -9.76
CA LYS A 33 -0.27 -15.56 -10.86
C LYS A 33 0.95 -14.80 -10.34
N PRO A 34 2.09 -14.82 -11.05
CA PRO A 34 3.28 -14.06 -10.65
C PRO A 34 2.96 -12.58 -10.41
N ALA A 35 3.48 -12.04 -9.33
CA ALA A 35 3.26 -10.64 -8.97
C ALA A 35 4.52 -10.05 -8.34
N VAL A 36 4.87 -8.83 -8.74
CA VAL A 36 6.09 -8.14 -8.30
C VAL A 36 5.74 -6.72 -7.87
N THR A 37 6.08 -6.40 -6.62
CA THR A 37 5.87 -5.09 -6.01
C THR A 37 7.20 -4.56 -5.47
N HIS A 38 7.64 -3.40 -5.99
CA HIS A 38 8.81 -2.69 -5.46
C HIS A 38 8.35 -1.60 -4.52
N TRP A 39 9.08 -1.36 -3.44
CA TRP A 39 8.77 -0.28 -2.52
C TRP A 39 10.02 0.42 -1.98
N ASP A 40 9.87 1.72 -1.70
CA ASP A 40 10.87 2.57 -1.09
C ASP A 40 10.24 3.31 0.09
N VAL A 41 10.97 3.40 1.21
CA VAL A 41 10.51 4.17 2.37
C VAL A 41 10.60 5.66 2.07
N THR A 42 9.50 6.37 2.28
CA THR A 42 9.44 7.83 2.16
C THR A 42 9.53 8.49 3.53
N GLU A 43 8.84 7.95 4.53
CA GLU A 43 8.79 8.53 5.87
C GLU A 43 8.48 7.43 6.90
N ARG A 44 9.15 7.48 8.05
CA ARG A 44 8.93 6.54 9.16
C ARG A 44 8.25 7.25 10.33
N PHE A 45 7.25 6.58 10.92
CA PHE A 45 6.52 7.07 12.08
C PHE A 45 6.80 6.15 13.28
N GLY A 46 8.04 6.20 13.79
CA GLY A 46 8.49 5.27 14.81
C GLY A 46 8.35 3.83 14.37
N GLY A 47 7.91 2.94 15.26
CA GLY A 47 7.57 1.54 14.92
C GLY A 47 6.10 1.33 14.61
N GLU A 48 5.28 2.41 14.52
CA GLU A 48 3.82 2.31 14.38
C GLU A 48 3.37 2.21 12.93
N ALA A 49 3.98 2.98 12.03
CA ALA A 49 3.65 2.98 10.61
C ALA A 49 4.81 3.48 9.76
N THR A 50 4.72 3.23 8.46
CA THR A 50 5.70 3.68 7.46
C THR A 50 4.98 4.13 6.20
N LEU A 51 5.35 5.29 5.69
CA LEU A 51 4.90 5.76 4.38
C LEU A 51 5.88 5.25 3.33
N VAL A 52 5.36 4.52 2.35
CA VAL A 52 6.17 3.94 1.27
C VAL A 52 5.67 4.40 -0.09
N SER A 53 6.60 4.55 -1.02
CA SER A 53 6.31 4.71 -2.44
C SER A 53 6.40 3.33 -3.10
N VAL A 54 5.40 2.98 -3.91
CA VAL A 54 5.27 1.66 -4.49
C VAL A 54 5.31 1.73 -6.02
N ASN A 55 6.12 0.88 -6.63
CA ASN A 55 6.17 0.68 -8.07
C ASN A 55 5.80 -0.77 -8.41
N LEU A 56 4.85 -0.94 -9.33
CA LEU A 56 4.35 -2.25 -9.72
C LEU A 56 4.90 -2.68 -11.07
N GLU A 57 5.38 -3.93 -11.16
CA GLU A 57 5.65 -4.57 -12.46
C GLU A 57 4.43 -5.33 -12.95
N THR A 58 3.52 -5.70 -12.05
CA THR A 58 2.29 -6.43 -12.34
C THR A 58 1.10 -5.73 -11.68
N GLY A 59 -0.11 -6.03 -12.10
CA GLY A 59 -1.31 -5.43 -11.54
C GLY A 59 -2.36 -6.47 -11.15
N ARG A 60 -2.02 -7.42 -10.27
CA ARG A 60 -2.96 -8.43 -9.79
C ARG A 60 -3.97 -7.82 -8.84
N THR A 61 -5.14 -8.44 -8.71
CA THR A 61 -6.19 -7.98 -7.81
C THR A 61 -5.68 -7.85 -6.38
N HIS A 62 -5.89 -6.70 -5.77
CA HIS A 62 -5.43 -6.36 -4.42
C HIS A 62 -3.93 -6.57 -4.18
N GLN A 63 -3.11 -6.49 -5.23
CA GLN A 63 -1.69 -6.86 -5.16
C GLN A 63 -0.93 -6.16 -4.02
N ILE A 64 -1.01 -4.84 -3.92
CA ILE A 64 -0.30 -4.08 -2.87
C ILE A 64 -0.81 -4.50 -1.49
N ARG A 65 -2.12 -4.60 -1.34
CA ARG A 65 -2.77 -4.98 -0.08
C ARG A 65 -2.34 -6.37 0.37
N VAL A 66 -2.36 -7.33 -0.55
CA VAL A 66 -1.96 -8.73 -0.29
C VAL A 66 -0.47 -8.84 0.02
N HIS A 67 0.38 -8.21 -0.81
CA HIS A 67 1.83 -8.29 -0.62
C HIS A 67 2.26 -7.71 0.74
N PHE A 68 1.79 -6.52 1.11
CA PHE A 68 2.16 -5.93 2.40
C PHE A 68 1.58 -6.69 3.59
N SER A 69 0.37 -7.24 3.47
CA SER A 69 -0.18 -8.12 4.50
C SER A 69 0.66 -9.40 4.65
N SER A 70 1.14 -9.97 3.55
CA SER A 70 1.92 -11.21 3.57
C SER A 70 3.26 -11.09 4.28
N ILE A 71 3.84 -9.90 4.32
CA ILE A 71 5.08 -9.63 5.05
C ILE A 71 4.84 -9.12 6.47
N GLY A 72 3.60 -9.16 6.95
CA GLY A 72 3.24 -8.74 8.31
C GLY A 72 3.04 -7.24 8.49
N HIS A 73 2.92 -6.48 7.40
CA HIS A 73 2.77 -5.03 7.41
C HIS A 73 1.57 -4.57 6.57
N PRO A 74 0.32 -4.90 6.99
CA PRO A 74 -0.86 -4.49 6.22
C PRO A 74 -0.95 -2.97 6.09
N LEU A 75 -1.65 -2.51 5.06
CA LEU A 75 -1.89 -1.08 4.88
C LEU A 75 -2.77 -0.55 6.01
N ALA A 76 -2.48 0.66 6.50
CA ALA A 76 -3.31 1.29 7.50
C ALA A 76 -4.75 1.40 6.99
N GLY A 77 -5.74 1.04 7.80
CA GLY A 77 -7.14 1.05 7.43
C GLY A 77 -7.63 -0.18 6.67
N ASP A 78 -6.74 -1.08 6.27
CA ASP A 78 -7.09 -2.27 5.49
C ASP A 78 -7.44 -3.45 6.41
N THR A 79 -8.59 -3.39 7.03
CA THR A 79 -9.04 -4.40 7.99
C THR A 79 -9.32 -5.75 7.34
N MET A 80 -9.67 -5.77 6.04
CA MET A 80 -9.86 -7.01 5.28
C MET A 80 -8.58 -7.85 5.27
N TYR A 81 -7.41 -7.22 5.24
CA TYR A 81 -6.11 -7.88 5.19
C TYR A 81 -5.31 -7.76 6.49
N GLY A 82 -5.97 -7.52 7.59
CA GLY A 82 -5.40 -7.66 8.92
C GLY A 82 -4.91 -6.38 9.59
N ALA A 83 -5.29 -5.20 9.09
CA ALA A 83 -4.94 -3.93 9.73
C ALA A 83 -5.53 -3.85 11.15
N ASN A 84 -4.79 -3.18 12.05
CA ASN A 84 -5.25 -2.95 13.41
C ASN A 84 -6.46 -1.99 13.40
N PRO A 85 -7.66 -2.45 13.83
CA PRO A 85 -8.85 -1.60 13.81
C PRO A 85 -8.77 -0.41 14.77
N VAL A 86 -7.99 -0.52 15.84
CA VAL A 86 -7.79 0.61 16.79
C VAL A 86 -7.01 1.73 16.12
N LEU A 87 -5.94 1.40 15.40
CA LEU A 87 -5.18 2.41 14.66
C LEU A 87 -6.02 3.02 13.53
N SER A 88 -6.79 2.22 12.82
CA SER A 88 -7.68 2.69 11.76
C SER A 88 -8.69 3.72 12.30
N GLU A 89 -9.30 3.42 13.44
CA GLU A 89 -10.25 4.32 14.12
C GLU A 89 -9.56 5.60 14.57
N THR A 90 -8.39 5.49 15.18
CA THR A 90 -7.60 6.65 15.65
C THR A 90 -7.28 7.60 14.49
N LEU A 91 -7.00 7.07 13.30
CA LEU A 91 -6.69 7.85 12.10
C LEU A 91 -7.93 8.28 11.31
N GLY A 92 -9.11 7.86 11.74
CA GLY A 92 -10.36 8.16 11.03
C GLY A 92 -10.47 7.47 9.67
N LEU A 93 -9.83 6.32 9.52
CA LEU A 93 -9.82 5.58 8.25
C LEU A 93 -10.94 4.56 8.18
N GLU A 94 -11.74 4.64 7.11
CA GLU A 94 -12.78 3.67 6.77
C GLU A 94 -12.35 2.75 5.63
N ARG A 95 -11.17 2.98 5.07
CA ARG A 95 -10.61 2.22 3.95
C ARG A 95 -9.09 2.17 4.06
N GLN A 96 -8.47 1.34 3.23
CA GLN A 96 -7.01 1.25 3.14
C GLN A 96 -6.39 2.59 2.73
N TRP A 97 -5.29 2.94 3.39
CA TRP A 97 -4.48 4.09 3.00
C TRP A 97 -3.64 3.72 1.79
N LEU A 98 -4.20 3.92 0.61
CA LEU A 98 -3.57 3.58 -0.66
C LEU A 98 -4.08 4.52 -1.72
N HIS A 99 -3.18 5.17 -2.45
CA HIS A 99 -3.53 6.09 -3.51
C HIS A 99 -2.52 6.04 -4.65
N ALA A 100 -3.01 5.96 -5.88
CA ALA A 100 -2.20 6.08 -7.08
C ALA A 100 -1.87 7.55 -7.32
N VAL A 101 -0.63 7.97 -6.96
CA VAL A 101 -0.21 9.37 -7.10
C VAL A 101 0.26 9.71 -8.51
N GLN A 102 0.67 8.70 -9.27
CA GLN A 102 1.19 8.88 -10.62
C GLN A 102 0.84 7.69 -11.50
N LEU A 103 0.41 7.98 -12.70
CA LEU A 103 0.14 6.99 -13.75
C LEU A 103 0.84 7.41 -15.02
N GLU A 104 1.67 6.52 -15.58
CA GLU A 104 2.28 6.69 -16.89
C GLU A 104 1.66 5.71 -17.87
N PHE A 105 1.25 6.19 -19.01
CA PHE A 105 0.68 5.35 -20.06
C PHE A 105 0.93 5.95 -21.43
N ARG A 106 0.85 5.10 -22.46
CA ARG A 106 0.92 5.53 -23.84
C ARG A 106 -0.47 5.96 -24.29
N HIS A 107 -0.59 7.24 -24.68
CA HIS A 107 -1.90 7.78 -25.09
C HIS A 107 -2.42 7.01 -26.32
N PRO A 108 -3.66 6.50 -26.32
CA PRO A 108 -4.18 5.65 -27.38
C PRO A 108 -4.29 6.32 -28.75
N ARG A 109 -4.44 7.65 -28.80
CA ARG A 109 -4.51 8.41 -30.07
C ARG A 109 -3.14 8.88 -30.53
N THR A 110 -2.42 9.59 -29.66
CA THR A 110 -1.15 10.24 -30.03
C THR A 110 0.04 9.31 -29.92
N ARG A 111 -0.11 8.20 -29.18
CA ARG A 111 0.95 7.24 -28.84
C ARG A 111 2.13 7.87 -28.10
N VAL A 112 1.92 9.05 -27.52
CA VAL A 112 2.91 9.75 -26.69
C VAL A 112 2.79 9.23 -25.26
N TRP A 113 3.93 9.04 -24.57
CA TRP A 113 3.95 8.72 -23.16
C TRP A 113 3.35 9.88 -22.37
N THR A 114 2.32 9.57 -21.60
CA THR A 114 1.56 10.56 -20.82
C THR A 114 1.65 10.23 -19.35
N THR A 115 1.96 11.24 -18.53
CA THR A 115 2.03 11.11 -17.07
C THR A 115 0.87 11.89 -16.45
N VAL A 116 0.10 11.23 -15.59
CA VAL A 116 -0.96 11.87 -14.81
C VAL A 116 -0.58 11.76 -13.34
N THR A 117 -0.65 12.88 -12.61
CA THR A 117 -0.40 12.93 -11.17
C THR A 117 -1.68 13.29 -10.42
N SER A 118 -1.80 12.82 -9.18
CA SER A 118 -2.96 13.06 -8.33
C SER A 118 -2.52 13.32 -6.90
N ARG A 119 -3.20 14.25 -6.23
CA ARG A 119 -2.99 14.52 -4.81
C ARG A 119 -3.73 13.51 -3.96
N HIS A 120 -3.25 13.29 -2.74
CA HIS A 120 -3.94 12.43 -1.79
C HIS A 120 -5.36 12.97 -1.51
N PRO A 121 -6.39 12.10 -1.45
CA PRO A 121 -7.71 12.49 -0.97
C PRO A 121 -7.66 13.02 0.47
N ALA A 122 -8.65 13.84 0.84
CA ALA A 122 -8.67 14.53 2.13
C ALA A 122 -8.61 13.58 3.34
N ASP A 123 -9.26 12.42 3.28
CA ASP A 123 -9.22 11.43 4.37
C ASP A 123 -7.82 10.83 4.56
N LEU A 124 -7.11 10.59 3.48
CA LEU A 124 -5.73 10.07 3.54
C LEU A 124 -4.74 11.14 3.98
N GLU A 125 -4.88 12.39 3.52
CA GLU A 125 -4.07 13.52 3.98
C GLU A 125 -4.26 13.75 5.47
N ARG A 126 -5.47 13.69 5.96
CA ARG A 126 -5.79 13.86 7.37
C ARG A 126 -5.17 12.78 8.24
N ALA A 127 -5.22 11.52 7.80
CA ALA A 127 -4.57 10.41 8.50
C ALA A 127 -3.05 10.58 8.54
N LEU A 128 -2.45 11.03 7.45
CA LEU A 128 -1.02 11.30 7.37
C LEU A 128 -0.60 12.42 8.32
N ASP A 129 -1.37 13.52 8.38
CA ASP A 129 -1.12 14.63 9.29
C ASP A 129 -1.21 14.18 10.75
N LEU A 130 -2.17 13.32 11.08
CA LEU A 130 -2.30 12.74 12.43
C LEU A 130 -1.08 11.88 12.79
N MET A 131 -0.57 11.07 11.87
CA MET A 131 0.64 10.28 12.11
C MET A 131 1.86 11.16 12.32
N ARG A 132 2.00 12.23 11.55
CA ARG A 132 3.09 13.20 11.70
C ARG A 132 3.04 13.91 13.03
N ALA A 133 1.82 14.24 13.51
CA ALA A 133 1.64 14.86 14.82
C ALA A 133 1.97 13.91 15.97
N ARG A 134 1.68 12.62 15.82
CA ARG A 134 2.02 11.58 16.82
C ARG A 134 3.52 11.30 16.88
N HIS A 135 4.23 11.47 15.77
CA HIS A 135 5.65 11.19 15.62
C HIS A 135 6.38 12.39 15.02
N PRO A 136 6.53 13.51 15.76
CA PRO A 136 7.21 14.69 15.22
C PRO A 136 8.64 14.36 14.84
N ARG A 137 9.11 14.91 13.71
CA ARG A 137 10.51 14.81 13.34
C ARG A 137 11.34 15.55 14.37
N GLN A 138 12.40 14.90 14.85
CA GLN A 138 13.41 15.59 15.65
C GLN A 138 14.20 16.51 14.72
N ALA A 139 14.26 17.75 15.12
CA ALA A 139 15.04 18.75 14.39
C ALA A 139 16.54 18.44 14.50
#